data_5f7ba85401404e69e8e4fc9414732e5e
#
_entry.id   5f7ba85401404e69e8e4fc9414732e5e
#
_cell.length_a   1.000
_cell.length_b   1.000
_cell.length_c   1.000
_cell.angle_alpha   90.00
_cell.angle_beta   90.00
_cell.angle_gamma   90.00
#
_symmetry.space_group_name_H-M   'P 1'
#
loop_
_entity.id
_entity.type
_entity.pdbx_description
1 polymer ?
#
loop_
_entity_poly.entity_id
_entity_poly.type
_entity_poly.pdbx_seq_one_letter_code
_entity_poly.pdbx_strand_id
1 'polypeptide(L)'
;MRVLVVEDEKKVAKALREGLEAEHYDVRVTSSGEEGFFLVNHEAFDCVVLDLMLPQRDGLEVLTTLRKRGLPTPVLILTAKDTIDDRVRGLDSGADDYLVKPFAIPELVARIRALLRRGRPNQILKLHLDDLQMDVMTRTVMRGGHTLELTVKEFEVLEYLLRHLGHVVSREMLTRDVWRIATRATPFDNVIDVTIARLRRKIDDPFDAKLLHTVRGVGFVLRQSIVNSRPLLRRWPRAGPPVP
;
A
#
# COMPACT_ATOMS: atom_id res chain seq x y z
N MET A 1 -0.56 2.27 0.56
CA MET A 1 -1.35 2.84 -0.56
C MET A 1 -1.86 4.20 -0.15
N ARG A 2 -1.73 5.18 -1.02
CA ARG A 2 -2.03 6.59 -0.73
C ARG A 2 -3.32 7.03 -1.41
N VAL A 3 -4.27 7.57 -0.64
CA VAL A 3 -5.57 8.02 -1.12
C VAL A 3 -5.68 9.54 -0.94
N LEU A 4 -6.03 10.25 -2.00
CA LEU A 4 -6.41 11.66 -1.93
C LEU A 4 -7.93 11.73 -1.75
N VAL A 5 -8.38 12.49 -0.77
CA VAL A 5 -9.79 12.84 -0.55
C VAL A 5 -9.97 14.32 -0.81
N VAL A 6 -10.83 14.66 -1.77
CA VAL A 6 -11.20 16.04 -2.11
C VAL A 6 -12.68 16.21 -1.73
N GLU A 7 -12.91 16.85 -0.58
CA GLU A 7 -14.23 16.96 0.04
C GLU A 7 -14.29 18.23 0.89
N ASP A 8 -15.23 19.13 0.64
CA ASP A 8 -15.33 20.42 1.33
C ASP A 8 -16.10 20.34 2.65
N GLU A 9 -17.01 19.36 2.79
CA GLU A 9 -17.73 19.15 4.02
C GLU A 9 -16.84 18.52 5.10
N LYS A 10 -16.43 19.32 6.09
CA LYS A 10 -15.48 18.92 7.16
C LYS A 10 -15.87 17.63 7.89
N LYS A 11 -17.18 17.40 8.11
CA LYS A 11 -17.66 16.19 8.80
C LYS A 11 -17.46 14.94 7.95
N VAL A 12 -17.79 15.01 6.65
CA VAL A 12 -17.60 13.92 5.70
C VAL A 12 -16.11 13.66 5.49
N ALA A 13 -15.33 14.71 5.27
CA ALA A 13 -13.88 14.63 5.10
C ALA A 13 -13.20 13.96 6.31
N LYS A 14 -13.62 14.29 7.54
CA LYS A 14 -13.13 13.66 8.77
C LYS A 14 -13.50 12.18 8.83
N ALA A 15 -14.75 11.82 8.57
CA ALA A 15 -15.22 10.44 8.58
C ALA A 15 -14.50 9.58 7.53
N LEU A 16 -14.28 10.14 6.33
CA LEU A 16 -13.51 9.49 5.26
C LEU A 16 -12.07 9.23 5.68
N ARG A 17 -11.41 10.26 6.26
CA ARG A 17 -10.05 10.10 6.76
C ARG A 17 -9.97 9.00 7.80
N GLU A 18 -10.76 9.10 8.87
CA GLU A 18 -10.75 8.14 9.98
C GLU A 18 -11.04 6.71 9.49
N GLY A 19 -12.05 6.54 8.61
CA GLY A 19 -12.40 5.24 8.07
C GLY A 19 -11.33 4.64 7.17
N LEU A 20 -10.67 5.46 6.34
CA LEU A 20 -9.60 4.98 5.48
C LEU A 20 -8.30 4.74 6.25
N GLU A 21 -7.97 5.58 7.24
CA GLU A 21 -6.80 5.37 8.10
C GLU A 21 -6.95 4.10 8.96
N ALA A 22 -8.16 3.79 9.43
CA ALA A 22 -8.46 2.53 10.13
C ALA A 22 -8.19 1.30 9.25
N GLU A 23 -8.37 1.43 7.94
CA GLU A 23 -8.02 0.41 6.94
C GLU A 23 -6.56 0.54 6.44
N HIS A 24 -5.75 1.28 7.18
CA HIS A 24 -4.31 1.47 6.94
C HIS A 24 -3.95 2.16 5.62
N TYR A 25 -4.81 2.99 5.05
CA TYR A 25 -4.45 3.88 3.95
C TYR A 25 -3.69 5.11 4.47
N ASP A 26 -2.74 5.62 3.69
CA ASP A 26 -2.15 6.95 3.88
C ASP A 26 -3.10 7.97 3.23
N VAL A 27 -3.76 8.81 4.02
CA VAL A 27 -4.84 9.68 3.55
C VAL A 27 -4.41 11.14 3.54
N ARG A 28 -4.45 11.76 2.38
CA ARG A 28 -4.35 13.21 2.21
C ARG A 28 -5.75 13.76 1.98
N VAL A 29 -6.12 14.81 2.71
CA VAL A 29 -7.43 15.46 2.55
C VAL A 29 -7.22 16.90 2.14
N THR A 30 -8.04 17.36 1.19
CA THR A 30 -8.20 18.78 0.84
C THR A 30 -9.67 19.11 0.68
N SER A 31 -10.02 20.38 0.90
CA SER A 31 -11.38 20.89 0.78
C SER A 31 -11.64 21.71 -0.48
N SER A 32 -10.68 21.76 -1.41
CA SER A 32 -10.74 22.57 -2.62
C SER A 32 -10.40 21.75 -3.86
N GLY A 33 -11.22 21.89 -4.89
CA GLY A 33 -10.96 21.27 -6.20
C GLY A 33 -9.64 21.74 -6.83
N GLU A 34 -9.25 23.01 -6.62
CA GLU A 34 -8.00 23.55 -7.12
C GLU A 34 -6.79 22.93 -6.41
N GLU A 35 -6.81 22.82 -5.07
CA GLU A 35 -5.76 22.16 -4.31
C GLU A 35 -5.70 20.66 -4.65
N GLY A 36 -6.86 19.99 -4.78
CA GLY A 36 -6.93 18.61 -5.20
C GLY A 36 -6.28 18.38 -6.56
N PHE A 37 -6.59 19.26 -7.53
CA PHE A 37 -5.96 19.25 -8.84
C PHE A 37 -4.44 19.46 -8.76
N PHE A 38 -3.98 20.42 -7.97
CA PHE A 38 -2.55 20.67 -7.77
C PHE A 38 -1.87 19.43 -7.18
N LEU A 39 -2.43 18.83 -6.13
CA LEU A 39 -1.87 17.67 -5.45
C LEU A 39 -1.70 16.47 -6.40
N VAL A 40 -2.74 16.14 -7.19
CA VAL A 40 -2.67 14.98 -8.12
C VAL A 40 -1.61 15.18 -9.21
N ASN A 41 -1.32 16.44 -9.57
CA ASN A 41 -0.29 16.72 -10.58
C ASN A 41 1.15 16.67 -10.03
N HIS A 42 1.34 16.86 -8.72
CA HIS A 42 2.66 16.97 -8.11
C HIS A 42 3.01 15.79 -7.21
N GLU A 43 2.01 15.04 -6.77
CA GLU A 43 2.19 13.91 -5.88
C GLU A 43 1.54 12.64 -6.46
N ALA A 44 2.13 11.48 -6.20
CA ALA A 44 1.56 10.22 -6.63
C ALA A 44 0.50 9.74 -5.63
N PHE A 45 -0.69 9.41 -6.13
CA PHE A 45 -1.77 8.76 -5.39
C PHE A 45 -2.16 7.46 -6.08
N ASP A 46 -2.56 6.47 -5.29
CA ASP A 46 -3.06 5.20 -5.78
C ASP A 46 -4.55 5.27 -6.13
N CYS A 47 -5.31 6.17 -5.48
CA CYS A 47 -6.72 6.45 -5.73
C CYS A 47 -7.08 7.87 -5.33
N VAL A 48 -8.05 8.47 -6.00
CA VAL A 48 -8.67 9.76 -5.64
C VAL A 48 -10.14 9.52 -5.31
N VAL A 49 -10.58 10.04 -4.17
CA VAL A 49 -11.99 10.17 -3.78
C VAL A 49 -12.36 11.63 -3.98
N LEU A 50 -13.31 11.91 -4.86
CA LEU A 50 -13.58 13.26 -5.36
C LEU A 50 -15.06 13.60 -5.23
N ASP A 51 -15.40 14.60 -4.42
CA ASP A 51 -16.72 15.20 -4.47
C ASP A 51 -16.89 16.02 -5.75
N LEU A 52 -18.06 15.96 -6.35
CA LEU A 52 -18.40 16.80 -7.48
C LEU A 52 -18.76 18.22 -7.07
N MET A 53 -19.39 18.39 -5.91
CA MET A 53 -19.92 19.68 -5.45
C MET A 53 -18.87 20.43 -4.62
N LEU A 54 -17.74 20.77 -5.25
CA LEU A 54 -16.66 21.49 -4.58
C LEU A 54 -16.79 23.02 -4.82
N PRO A 55 -16.38 23.84 -3.85
CA PRO A 55 -16.27 25.27 -4.07
C PRO A 55 -15.14 25.60 -5.07
N GLN A 56 -15.30 26.70 -5.80
CA GLN A 56 -14.33 27.30 -6.74
C GLN A 56 -14.16 26.50 -8.04
N ARG A 57 -13.99 25.19 -7.99
CA ARG A 57 -13.78 24.34 -9.16
C ARG A 57 -14.60 23.07 -9.04
N ASP A 58 -15.48 22.86 -10.02
CA ASP A 58 -16.31 21.66 -10.09
C ASP A 58 -15.45 20.38 -10.16
N GLY A 59 -15.80 19.36 -9.39
CA GLY A 59 -15.12 18.07 -9.40
C GLY A 59 -15.06 17.42 -10.78
N LEU A 60 -16.10 17.60 -11.62
CA LEU A 60 -16.09 17.15 -13.01
C LEU A 60 -15.02 17.82 -13.86
N GLU A 61 -14.76 19.11 -13.66
CA GLU A 61 -13.66 19.79 -14.33
C GLU A 61 -12.29 19.28 -13.89
N VAL A 62 -12.14 19.01 -12.58
CA VAL A 62 -10.93 18.38 -12.04
C VAL A 62 -10.71 17.04 -12.72
N LEU A 63 -11.72 16.16 -12.72
CA LEU A 63 -11.65 14.84 -13.35
C LEU A 63 -11.31 14.90 -14.84
N THR A 64 -12.05 15.72 -15.60
CA THR A 64 -11.85 15.85 -17.04
C THR A 64 -10.44 16.32 -17.35
N THR A 65 -9.89 17.25 -16.55
CA THR A 65 -8.55 17.75 -16.74
C THR A 65 -7.49 16.67 -16.42
N LEU A 66 -7.70 15.86 -15.37
CA LEU A 66 -6.83 14.73 -15.06
C LEU A 66 -6.79 13.73 -16.24
N ARG A 67 -7.93 13.41 -16.82
CA ARG A 67 -8.00 12.48 -17.96
C ARG A 67 -7.37 13.05 -19.22
N LYS A 68 -7.58 14.33 -19.53
CA LYS A 68 -6.90 15.02 -20.65
C LYS A 68 -5.38 15.00 -20.53
N ARG A 69 -4.84 14.97 -19.33
CA ARG A 69 -3.40 14.84 -19.06
C ARG A 69 -2.88 13.41 -19.06
N GLY A 70 -3.74 12.43 -19.32
CA GLY A 70 -3.37 11.01 -19.37
C GLY A 70 -3.03 10.41 -18.02
N LEU A 71 -3.47 11.01 -16.90
CA LEU A 71 -3.25 10.46 -15.56
C LEU A 71 -4.18 9.26 -15.34
N PRO A 72 -3.63 8.05 -15.15
CA PRO A 72 -4.43 6.83 -15.04
C PRO A 72 -4.92 6.56 -13.61
N THR A 73 -4.65 7.45 -12.66
CA THR A 73 -5.04 7.27 -11.26
C THR A 73 -6.55 7.05 -11.16
N PRO A 74 -7.00 5.93 -10.53
CA PRO A 74 -8.41 5.65 -10.35
C PRO A 74 -9.12 6.75 -9.55
N VAL A 75 -10.31 7.16 -9.99
CA VAL A 75 -11.14 8.18 -9.35
C VAL A 75 -12.49 7.60 -8.99
N LEU A 76 -12.81 7.63 -7.67
CA LEU A 76 -14.13 7.37 -7.12
C LEU A 76 -14.84 8.70 -6.88
N ILE A 77 -15.94 8.93 -7.58
CA ILE A 77 -16.78 10.11 -7.36
C ILE A 77 -17.67 9.89 -6.12
N LEU A 78 -17.73 10.93 -5.27
CA LEU A 78 -18.74 11.07 -4.23
C LEU A 78 -19.72 12.19 -4.62
N THR A 79 -21.02 12.02 -4.39
CA THR A 79 -21.96 13.07 -4.72
C THR A 79 -23.33 12.85 -4.06
N ALA A 80 -24.06 13.95 -3.84
CA ALA A 80 -25.46 13.92 -3.43
C ALA A 80 -26.42 13.70 -4.61
N LYS A 81 -25.93 13.76 -5.86
CA LYS A 81 -26.76 13.57 -7.06
C LYS A 81 -26.94 12.09 -7.33
N ASP A 82 -28.18 11.62 -7.32
CA ASP A 82 -28.55 10.22 -7.47
C ASP A 82 -29.24 9.90 -8.80
N THR A 83 -29.45 10.90 -9.67
CA THR A 83 -30.09 10.69 -10.96
C THR A 83 -29.22 9.81 -11.87
N ILE A 84 -29.89 9.03 -12.74
CA ILE A 84 -29.19 8.18 -13.73
C ILE A 84 -28.30 9.04 -14.61
N ASP A 85 -28.80 10.20 -15.05
CA ASP A 85 -28.07 11.11 -15.94
C ASP A 85 -26.78 11.65 -15.30
N ASP A 86 -26.80 12.01 -14.02
CA ASP A 86 -25.61 12.47 -13.31
C ASP A 86 -24.56 11.37 -13.18
N ARG A 87 -24.99 10.12 -12.95
CA ARG A 87 -24.08 8.96 -12.90
C ARG A 87 -23.44 8.69 -14.25
N VAL A 88 -24.24 8.70 -15.32
CA VAL A 88 -23.76 8.53 -16.69
C VAL A 88 -22.75 9.62 -17.03
N ARG A 89 -23.07 10.90 -16.77
CA ARG A 89 -22.14 12.02 -16.99
C ARG A 89 -20.83 11.88 -16.21
N GLY A 90 -20.89 11.44 -14.96
CA GLY A 90 -19.69 11.21 -14.13
C GLY A 90 -18.79 10.13 -14.73
N LEU A 91 -19.37 9.00 -15.13
CA LEU A 91 -18.64 7.88 -15.74
C LEU A 91 -18.09 8.24 -17.13
N ASP A 92 -18.89 8.90 -17.97
CA ASP A 92 -18.46 9.36 -19.30
C ASP A 92 -17.34 10.40 -19.23
N SER A 93 -17.28 11.16 -18.13
CA SER A 93 -16.16 12.09 -17.85
C SER A 93 -14.86 11.41 -17.43
N GLY A 94 -14.88 10.06 -17.32
CA GLY A 94 -13.71 9.24 -17.04
C GLY A 94 -13.54 8.85 -15.57
N ALA A 95 -14.60 8.92 -14.75
CA ALA A 95 -14.60 8.31 -13.43
C ALA A 95 -14.54 6.77 -13.54
N ASP A 96 -13.88 6.15 -12.57
CA ASP A 96 -13.76 4.69 -12.55
C ASP A 96 -14.86 4.02 -11.71
N ASP A 97 -15.48 4.75 -10.79
CA ASP A 97 -16.65 4.35 -10.01
C ASP A 97 -17.34 5.57 -9.40
N TYR A 98 -18.53 5.33 -8.84
CA TYR A 98 -19.44 6.36 -8.36
C TYR A 98 -20.14 5.89 -7.09
N LEU A 99 -20.22 6.75 -6.06
CA LEU A 99 -20.86 6.47 -4.78
C LEU A 99 -21.75 7.64 -4.34
N VAL A 100 -23.03 7.34 -4.12
CA VAL A 100 -24.03 8.34 -3.72
C VAL A 100 -24.02 8.57 -2.21
N LYS A 101 -24.09 9.82 -1.80
CA LYS A 101 -24.28 10.23 -0.39
C LYS A 101 -25.79 10.11 -0.03
N PRO A 102 -26.15 9.59 1.16
CA PRO A 102 -25.25 9.07 2.20
C PRO A 102 -24.78 7.64 1.91
N PHE A 103 -23.55 7.31 2.31
CA PHE A 103 -22.94 6.01 2.13
C PHE A 103 -22.35 5.46 3.43
N ALA A 104 -22.12 4.16 3.46
CA ALA A 104 -21.39 3.51 4.56
C ALA A 104 -19.88 3.45 4.26
N ILE A 105 -19.03 3.72 5.26
CA ILE A 105 -17.56 3.61 5.11
C ILE A 105 -17.11 2.24 4.58
N PRO A 106 -17.67 1.09 5.05
CA PRO A 106 -17.32 -0.22 4.48
C PRO A 106 -17.59 -0.33 2.97
N GLU A 107 -18.65 0.30 2.44
CA GLU A 107 -18.93 0.32 1.01
C GLU A 107 -17.87 1.12 0.25
N LEU A 108 -17.55 2.32 0.71
CA LEU A 108 -16.49 3.15 0.13
C LEU A 108 -15.16 2.38 0.06
N VAL A 109 -14.76 1.75 1.15
CA VAL A 109 -13.54 0.95 1.23
C VAL A 109 -13.56 -0.21 0.24
N ALA A 110 -14.69 -0.93 0.13
CA ALA A 110 -14.84 -2.03 -0.82
C ALA A 110 -14.69 -1.55 -2.28
N ARG A 111 -15.24 -0.39 -2.62
CA ARG A 111 -15.12 0.23 -3.95
C ARG A 111 -13.69 0.67 -4.24
N ILE A 112 -13.03 1.33 -3.30
CA ILE A 112 -11.59 1.70 -3.42
C ILE A 112 -10.74 0.45 -3.65
N ARG A 113 -10.96 -0.63 -2.89
CA ARG A 113 -10.27 -1.92 -3.10
C ARG A 113 -10.52 -2.47 -4.52
N ALA A 114 -11.74 -2.39 -5.03
CA ALA A 114 -12.07 -2.84 -6.38
C ALA A 114 -11.36 -2.02 -7.45
N LEU A 115 -11.27 -0.69 -7.28
CA LEU A 115 -10.56 0.21 -8.17
C LEU A 115 -9.06 -0.06 -8.18
N LEU A 116 -8.46 -0.20 -7.01
CA LEU A 116 -7.04 -0.49 -6.87
C LEU A 116 -6.63 -1.85 -7.46
N ARG A 117 -7.58 -2.80 -7.61
CA ARG A 117 -7.36 -4.10 -8.24
C ARG A 117 -7.36 -4.03 -9.77
N ARG A 118 -8.08 -3.07 -10.37
CA ARG A 118 -8.14 -2.90 -11.83
C ARG A 118 -6.75 -2.61 -12.39
N GLY A 119 -6.32 -3.41 -13.36
CA GLY A 119 -5.03 -3.24 -14.03
C GLY A 119 -3.81 -3.83 -13.31
N ARG A 120 -3.97 -4.49 -12.15
CA ARG A 120 -2.87 -5.20 -11.45
C ARG A 120 -3.11 -6.71 -11.49
N PRO A 121 -2.19 -7.52 -12.04
CA PRO A 121 -2.29 -8.99 -12.00
C PRO A 121 -2.43 -9.46 -10.55
N ASN A 122 -3.33 -10.41 -10.28
CA ASN A 122 -3.60 -10.95 -8.93
C ASN A 122 -2.33 -11.43 -8.19
N GLN A 123 -1.30 -11.87 -8.92
CA GLN A 123 -0.03 -12.32 -8.33
C GLN A 123 0.81 -11.21 -7.70
N ILE A 124 0.60 -9.94 -8.09
CA ILE A 124 1.37 -8.79 -7.56
C ILE A 124 0.80 -8.31 -6.21
N LEU A 125 -0.41 -8.72 -5.87
CA LEU A 125 -1.14 -8.23 -4.69
C LEU A 125 -0.98 -9.15 -3.48
N LYS A 126 -0.58 -10.42 -3.70
CA LYS A 126 -0.25 -11.35 -2.63
C LYS A 126 1.26 -11.59 -2.64
N LEU A 127 1.92 -11.11 -1.62
CA LEU A 127 3.34 -11.29 -1.41
C LEU A 127 3.56 -12.34 -0.33
N HIS A 128 4.58 -13.18 -0.48
CA HIS A 128 4.89 -14.20 0.51
C HIS A 128 6.39 -14.46 0.60
N LEU A 129 6.82 -14.84 1.77
CA LEU A 129 8.14 -15.37 2.05
C LEU A 129 8.02 -16.37 3.18
N ASP A 130 8.25 -17.65 2.88
CA ASP A 130 8.09 -18.75 3.83
C ASP A 130 6.67 -18.78 4.41
N ASP A 131 6.51 -18.70 5.72
CA ASP A 131 5.25 -18.63 6.43
C ASP A 131 4.65 -17.23 6.58
N LEU A 132 5.37 -16.19 6.10
CA LEU A 132 4.92 -14.82 6.06
C LEU A 132 4.11 -14.57 4.77
N GLN A 133 2.87 -14.12 4.92
CA GLN A 133 1.95 -13.81 3.82
C GLN A 133 1.43 -12.38 3.99
N MET A 134 1.36 -11.64 2.91
CA MET A 134 0.85 -10.29 2.86
C MET A 134 -0.14 -10.14 1.72
N ASP A 135 -1.36 -9.75 2.02
CA ASP A 135 -2.34 -9.32 1.04
C ASP A 135 -2.36 -7.79 1.00
N VAL A 136 -1.84 -7.23 -0.09
CA VAL A 136 -1.71 -5.78 -0.26
C VAL A 136 -3.06 -5.11 -0.42
N MET A 137 -4.07 -5.83 -0.93
CA MET A 137 -5.41 -5.29 -1.16
C MET A 137 -6.22 -5.17 0.12
N THR A 138 -6.24 -6.24 0.90
CA THR A 138 -6.94 -6.26 2.18
C THR A 138 -6.11 -5.67 3.30
N ARG A 139 -4.85 -5.33 3.00
CA ARG A 139 -3.84 -4.83 3.95
C ARG A 139 -3.66 -5.74 5.16
N THR A 140 -3.82 -7.05 4.95
CA THR A 140 -3.63 -8.06 5.98
C THR A 140 -2.25 -8.70 5.86
N VAL A 141 -1.63 -8.95 7.00
CA VAL A 141 -0.36 -9.66 7.10
C VAL A 141 -0.54 -10.82 8.06
N MET A 142 -0.08 -11.99 7.65
CA MET A 142 -0.11 -13.21 8.47
C MET A 142 1.27 -13.84 8.51
N ARG A 143 1.63 -14.41 9.66
CA ARG A 143 2.81 -15.24 9.81
C ARG A 143 2.54 -16.44 10.70
N GLY A 144 2.93 -17.63 10.25
CA GLY A 144 2.66 -18.88 10.98
C GLY A 144 1.18 -19.10 11.28
N GLY A 145 0.26 -18.60 10.41
CA GLY A 145 -1.19 -18.65 10.61
C GLY A 145 -1.77 -17.58 11.54
N HIS A 146 -0.94 -16.70 12.12
CA HIS A 146 -1.37 -15.61 13.00
C HIS A 146 -1.43 -14.29 12.24
N THR A 147 -2.51 -13.52 12.40
CA THR A 147 -2.62 -12.15 11.85
C THR A 147 -1.74 -11.21 12.65
N LEU A 148 -0.98 -10.37 11.94
CA LEU A 148 -0.08 -9.38 12.52
C LEU A 148 -0.68 -7.98 12.37
N GLU A 149 -0.78 -7.26 13.48
CA GLU A 149 -1.20 -5.85 13.47
C GLU A 149 0.00 -4.94 13.18
N LEU A 150 0.04 -4.39 11.98
CA LEU A 150 1.08 -3.44 11.56
C LEU A 150 0.50 -2.03 11.46
N THR A 151 1.31 -1.04 11.82
CA THR A 151 0.98 0.36 11.48
C THR A 151 1.11 0.58 9.98
N VAL A 152 0.56 1.70 9.47
CA VAL A 152 0.66 2.07 8.04
C VAL A 152 2.11 2.01 7.54
N LYS A 153 3.06 2.60 8.30
CA LYS A 153 4.48 2.62 7.89
C LYS A 153 5.17 1.28 8.00
N GLU A 154 4.87 0.48 9.01
CA GLU A 154 5.38 -0.89 9.12
C GLU A 154 4.90 -1.75 7.95
N PHE A 155 3.63 -1.60 7.55
CA PHE A 155 3.05 -2.28 6.40
C PHE A 155 3.75 -1.86 5.10
N GLU A 156 3.91 -0.57 4.84
CA GLU A 156 4.56 -0.05 3.64
C GLU A 156 6.04 -0.48 3.54
N VAL A 157 6.75 -0.47 4.66
CA VAL A 157 8.13 -0.98 4.72
C VAL A 157 8.19 -2.47 4.43
N LEU A 158 7.29 -3.27 5.01
CA LEU A 158 7.23 -4.71 4.77
C LEU A 158 6.88 -5.01 3.31
N GLU A 159 5.90 -4.32 2.73
CA GLU A 159 5.53 -4.43 1.32
C GLU A 159 6.74 -4.13 0.43
N TYR A 160 7.45 -3.03 0.70
CA TYR A 160 8.63 -2.64 -0.07
C TYR A 160 9.73 -3.71 0.00
N LEU A 161 10.01 -4.24 1.18
CA LEU A 161 10.99 -5.30 1.39
C LEU A 161 10.58 -6.62 0.69
N LEU A 162 9.30 -7.00 0.74
CA LEU A 162 8.78 -8.19 0.05
C LEU A 162 8.86 -8.06 -1.48
N ARG A 163 8.69 -6.85 -2.02
CA ARG A 163 8.88 -6.60 -3.45
C ARG A 163 10.35 -6.61 -3.89
N HIS A 164 11.26 -6.41 -2.94
CA HIS A 164 12.72 -6.46 -3.15
C HIS A 164 13.35 -7.69 -2.47
N LEU A 165 12.63 -8.82 -2.50
CA LEU A 165 13.04 -10.05 -1.81
C LEU A 165 14.46 -10.48 -2.19
N GLY A 166 15.29 -10.76 -1.19
CA GLY A 166 16.68 -11.17 -1.38
C GLY A 166 17.65 -10.04 -1.74
N HIS A 167 17.15 -8.84 -2.05
CA HIS A 167 17.98 -7.67 -2.34
C HIS A 167 18.12 -6.77 -1.12
N VAL A 168 19.28 -6.13 -1.01
CA VAL A 168 19.51 -5.16 0.08
C VAL A 168 18.82 -3.86 -0.25
N VAL A 169 17.94 -3.43 0.63
CA VAL A 169 17.23 -2.14 0.55
C VAL A 169 17.96 -1.14 1.45
N SER A 170 18.46 -0.06 0.87
CA SER A 170 19.16 0.98 1.62
C SER A 170 18.19 1.92 2.35
N ARG A 171 18.72 2.71 3.32
CA ARG A 171 17.92 3.74 3.99
C ARG A 171 17.46 4.83 3.02
N GLU A 172 18.28 5.19 2.05
CA GLU A 172 17.93 6.17 1.00
C GLU A 172 16.77 5.66 0.14
N MET A 173 16.76 4.37 -0.23
CA MET A 173 15.65 3.77 -0.97
C MET A 173 14.35 3.85 -0.15
N LEU A 174 14.40 3.49 1.13
CA LEU A 174 13.24 3.60 2.02
C LEU A 174 12.78 5.05 2.15
N THR A 175 13.69 5.99 2.39
CA THR A 175 13.37 7.44 2.51
C THR A 175 12.66 7.95 1.26
N ARG A 176 13.20 7.63 0.08
CA ARG A 176 12.65 8.08 -1.21
C ARG A 176 11.31 7.42 -1.52
N ASP A 177 11.23 6.10 -1.38
CA ASP A 177 10.13 5.31 -1.97
C ASP A 177 9.01 5.03 -0.97
N VAL A 178 9.30 4.92 0.34
CA VAL A 178 8.31 4.66 1.39
C VAL A 178 7.92 5.94 2.13
N TRP A 179 8.89 6.79 2.49
CA TRP A 179 8.60 8.10 3.12
C TRP A 179 8.35 9.21 2.10
N ARG A 180 8.70 8.99 0.81
CA ARG A 180 8.48 9.95 -0.29
C ARG A 180 9.13 11.32 -0.05
N ILE A 181 10.29 11.32 0.61
CA ILE A 181 11.05 12.53 0.93
C ILE A 181 12.19 12.67 -0.06
N ALA A 182 12.14 13.76 -0.85
CA ALA A 182 13.12 14.03 -1.90
C ALA A 182 14.45 14.62 -1.37
N THR A 183 14.50 15.16 -0.14
CA THR A 183 15.63 15.96 0.34
C THR A 183 16.29 15.32 1.56
N ARG A 184 17.62 15.22 1.55
CA ARG A 184 18.49 14.72 2.62
C ARG A 184 18.58 15.61 3.87
N ALA A 185 17.74 16.62 4.03
CA ALA A 185 17.91 17.68 5.04
C ALA A 185 17.53 17.29 6.48
N THR A 186 17.01 16.09 6.71
CA THR A 186 16.62 15.66 8.06
C THR A 186 17.14 14.23 8.31
N PRO A 187 17.71 13.94 9.49
CA PRO A 187 18.19 12.60 9.82
C PRO A 187 17.00 11.63 10.03
N PHE A 188 16.46 11.08 8.93
CA PHE A 188 15.41 10.07 8.94
C PHE A 188 15.91 8.67 9.33
N ASP A 189 17.20 8.47 9.44
CA ASP A 189 17.80 7.18 9.79
C ASP A 189 17.22 6.62 11.09
N ASN A 190 17.05 7.46 12.11
CA ASN A 190 16.45 7.04 13.38
C ASN A 190 14.98 6.58 13.22
N VAL A 191 14.20 7.25 12.38
CA VAL A 191 12.78 6.88 12.13
C VAL A 191 12.71 5.54 11.42
N ILE A 192 13.56 5.33 10.44
CA ILE A 192 13.67 4.07 9.69
C ILE A 192 14.09 2.95 10.64
N ASP A 193 15.16 3.14 11.41
CA ASP A 193 15.67 2.13 12.33
C ASP A 193 14.66 1.75 13.40
N VAL A 194 13.92 2.72 13.96
CA VAL A 194 12.81 2.47 14.89
C VAL A 194 11.69 1.69 14.23
N THR A 195 11.31 2.04 13.00
CA THR A 195 10.25 1.34 12.26
C THR A 195 10.67 -0.10 11.96
N ILE A 196 11.90 -0.32 11.51
CA ILE A 196 12.48 -1.65 11.27
C ILE A 196 12.53 -2.47 12.57
N ALA A 197 12.94 -1.85 13.69
CA ALA A 197 12.98 -2.54 14.98
C ALA A 197 11.58 -2.96 15.45
N ARG A 198 10.57 -2.09 15.29
CA ARG A 198 9.16 -2.42 15.59
C ARG A 198 8.62 -3.51 14.68
N LEU A 199 8.88 -3.41 13.38
CA LEU A 199 8.49 -4.42 12.41
C LEU A 199 9.10 -5.78 12.78
N ARG A 200 10.41 -5.82 13.09
CA ARG A 200 11.12 -7.05 13.51
C ARG A 200 10.48 -7.70 14.73
N ARG A 201 10.11 -6.90 15.74
CA ARG A 201 9.42 -7.44 16.93
C ARG A 201 8.12 -8.16 16.58
N LYS A 202 7.43 -7.73 15.55
CA LYS A 202 6.15 -8.31 15.13
C LYS A 202 6.33 -9.50 14.21
N ILE A 203 7.22 -9.38 13.22
CA ILE A 203 7.36 -10.43 12.22
C ILE A 203 8.39 -11.49 12.58
N ASP A 204 9.36 -11.20 13.44
CA ASP A 204 10.48 -12.12 13.72
C ASP A 204 10.53 -12.60 15.17
N ASP A 205 10.35 -11.72 16.18
CA ASP A 205 10.61 -12.11 17.58
C ASP A 205 9.74 -13.28 18.05
N PRO A 206 8.44 -13.38 17.68
CA PRO A 206 7.59 -14.51 18.07
C PRO A 206 7.93 -15.84 17.35
N PHE A 207 8.82 -15.82 16.34
CA PHE A 207 9.07 -16.96 15.45
C PHE A 207 10.54 -17.38 15.49
N ASP A 208 10.82 -18.67 15.31
CA ASP A 208 12.19 -19.20 15.32
C ASP A 208 12.98 -18.70 14.08
N ALA A 209 12.38 -18.80 12.91
CA ALA A 209 12.98 -18.35 11.66
C ALA A 209 12.94 -16.82 11.56
N LYS A 210 14.11 -16.18 11.46
CA LYS A 210 14.22 -14.72 11.28
C LYS A 210 14.30 -14.39 9.80
N LEU A 211 13.43 -13.50 9.32
CA LEU A 211 13.34 -13.14 7.90
C LEU A 211 13.96 -11.78 7.60
N LEU A 212 13.93 -10.83 8.55
CA LEU A 212 14.42 -9.47 8.37
C LEU A 212 15.84 -9.29 8.93
N HIS A 213 16.81 -9.19 8.03
CA HIS A 213 18.22 -9.09 8.39
C HIS A 213 18.75 -7.67 8.14
N THR A 214 19.72 -7.26 8.96
CA THR A 214 20.46 -6.01 8.78
C THR A 214 21.80 -6.30 8.11
N VAL A 215 22.08 -5.60 7.02
CA VAL A 215 23.39 -5.55 6.37
C VAL A 215 24.07 -4.28 6.87
N ARG A 216 25.05 -4.47 7.81
CA ARG A 216 25.72 -3.36 8.50
C ARG A 216 26.31 -2.35 7.50
N GLY A 217 26.03 -1.07 7.72
CA GLY A 217 26.50 0.04 6.88
C GLY A 217 25.80 0.17 5.53
N VAL A 218 24.91 -0.78 5.14
CA VAL A 218 24.25 -0.78 3.81
C VAL A 218 22.73 -0.63 3.93
N GLY A 219 22.06 -1.48 4.71
CA GLY A 219 20.60 -1.45 4.81
C GLY A 219 19.98 -2.71 5.38
N PHE A 220 18.85 -3.11 4.82
CA PHE A 220 18.04 -4.23 5.30
C PHE A 220 17.72 -5.19 4.14
N VAL A 221 17.57 -6.46 4.46
CA VAL A 221 17.18 -7.49 3.47
C VAL A 221 16.17 -8.43 4.10
N LEU A 222 15.13 -8.73 3.35
CA LEU A 222 14.15 -9.76 3.69
C LEU A 222 14.49 -11.02 2.89
N ARG A 223 14.78 -12.12 3.59
CA ARG A 223 15.14 -13.42 3.00
C ARG A 223 14.86 -14.55 3.95
N GLN A 224 14.72 -15.76 3.45
CA GLN A 224 14.64 -16.95 4.28
C GLN A 224 15.88 -17.09 5.16
N SER A 225 15.69 -17.46 6.42
CA SER A 225 16.79 -17.93 7.25
C SER A 225 17.36 -19.18 6.60
N ILE A 226 18.65 -19.16 6.29
CA ILE A 226 19.37 -20.40 5.99
C ILE A 226 19.42 -21.16 7.31
N VAL A 227 18.37 -21.86 7.66
CA VAL A 227 18.45 -22.92 8.66
C VAL A 227 19.42 -23.91 8.03
N ASN A 228 20.60 -24.06 8.64
CA ASN A 228 21.54 -25.12 8.32
C ASN A 228 20.81 -26.45 8.51
N SER A 229 20.04 -26.87 7.55
CA SER A 229 19.65 -28.26 7.38
C SER A 229 20.99 -29.00 7.24
N ARG A 230 21.50 -29.55 8.36
CA ARG A 230 22.56 -30.52 8.29
C ARG A 230 22.17 -31.47 7.18
N PRO A 231 22.95 -31.63 6.10
CA PRO A 231 22.66 -32.64 5.13
C PRO A 231 22.63 -33.96 5.90
N LEU A 232 21.49 -34.63 5.90
CA LEU A 232 21.43 -36.04 6.22
C LEU A 232 22.37 -36.69 5.22
N LEU A 233 23.62 -36.86 5.64
CA LEU A 233 24.58 -37.73 4.94
C LEU A 233 23.93 -39.09 4.90
N ARG A 234 23.17 -39.38 3.83
CA ARG A 234 22.82 -40.73 3.47
C ARG A 234 24.16 -41.49 3.37
N ARG A 235 24.44 -42.26 4.39
CA ARG A 235 25.51 -43.25 4.33
C ARG A 235 25.26 -44.11 3.07
N TRP A 236 26.05 -43.85 2.04
CA TRP A 236 26.13 -44.76 0.90
C TRP A 236 26.57 -46.14 1.44
N PRO A 237 25.88 -47.25 1.14
CA PRO A 237 26.37 -48.56 1.53
C PRO A 237 27.72 -48.77 0.85
N ARG A 238 28.73 -49.09 1.68
CA ARG A 238 30.05 -49.47 1.15
C ARG A 238 29.86 -50.68 0.21
N ALA A 239 30.33 -50.55 -1.01
CA ALA A 239 30.44 -51.69 -1.91
C ALA A 239 31.26 -52.76 -1.21
N GLY A 240 30.70 -53.97 -1.13
CA GLY A 240 31.39 -55.15 -0.65
C GLY A 240 32.57 -55.49 -1.56
N PRO A 241 33.57 -56.25 -1.05
CA PRO A 241 34.72 -56.65 -1.83
C PRO A 241 34.30 -57.57 -2.98
N PRO A 242 35.06 -57.57 -4.12
CA PRO A 242 34.78 -58.47 -5.23
C PRO A 242 34.96 -59.91 -4.79
N VAL A 243 34.00 -60.74 -5.14
CA VAL A 243 34.04 -62.20 -4.96
C VAL A 243 34.92 -62.79 -6.04
N PRO A 244 35.71 -63.88 -5.73
CA PRO A 244 36.75 -64.43 -6.63
C PRO A 244 36.18 -65.12 -7.85
#